data_dbe9333e1c698646818a99eaca12316b
#
_entry.id   dbe9333e1c698646818a99eaca12316b
#
_cell.length_a   1.000
_cell.length_b   1.000
_cell.length_c   1.000
_cell.angle_alpha   90.00
_cell.angle_beta   90.00
_cell.angle_gamma   90.00
#
_symmetry.space_group_name_H-M   'P 1'
#
loop_
_entity.id
_entity.type
_entity.pdbx_description
1 polymer ?
#
loop_
_entity_poly.entity_id
_entity_poly.type
_entity_poly.pdbx_seq_one_letter_code
_entity_poly.pdbx_strand_id
1 'polypeptide(L)'
;TQPLAGAQGELVGLKLFQAYHRDRDEVRDVILIPSSAHGTNFATATMAGFTGKKGKIVYLDADTEGRVLNEHLDRCIEEYGNRIAGVMITNPNTSGIFETSFKQIADKIHATGGLVYMDGANMNAIAGWVDLGALGVDAVHNNLHKTWTIPHGGGGPGDAIVAVSERLTPYLPG
;
A
#
# COMPACT_ATOMS: atom_id res chain seq x y z
N THR A 1 -4.64 -0.98 -14.80
CA THR A 1 -3.32 -0.80 -15.40
C THR A 1 -2.45 -2.03 -15.18
N GLN A 2 -1.46 -2.27 -16.02
CA GLN A 2 -0.73 -3.54 -16.17
C GLN A 2 0.80 -3.33 -16.08
N PRO A 3 1.34 -2.99 -14.89
CA PRO A 3 2.79 -2.95 -14.70
C PRO A 3 3.42 -4.34 -14.83
N LEU A 4 4.66 -4.40 -15.32
CA LEU A 4 5.36 -5.65 -15.61
C LEU A 4 5.90 -6.39 -14.36
N ALA A 5 5.76 -5.84 -13.17
CA ALA A 5 6.21 -6.46 -11.93
C ALA A 5 5.48 -5.87 -10.72
N GLY A 6 5.46 -6.59 -9.60
CA GLY A 6 4.84 -6.13 -8.35
C GLY A 6 5.39 -4.79 -7.86
N ALA A 7 6.71 -4.62 -7.85
CA ALA A 7 7.34 -3.35 -7.46
C ALA A 7 6.92 -2.17 -8.34
N GLN A 8 6.68 -2.40 -9.64
CA GLN A 8 6.13 -1.36 -10.53
C GLN A 8 4.67 -1.08 -10.22
N GLY A 9 3.89 -2.08 -9.81
CA GLY A 9 2.53 -1.92 -9.31
C GLY A 9 2.48 -1.06 -8.05
N GLU A 10 3.41 -1.28 -7.12
CA GLU A 10 3.58 -0.44 -5.93
C GLU A 10 3.86 1.03 -6.33
N LEU A 11 4.80 1.24 -7.27
CA LEU A 11 5.12 2.59 -7.74
C LEU A 11 3.92 3.28 -8.38
N VAL A 12 3.16 2.57 -9.20
CA VAL A 12 1.91 3.09 -9.79
C VAL A 12 0.95 3.53 -8.69
N GLY A 13 0.69 2.69 -7.69
CA GLY A 13 -0.18 3.02 -6.56
C GLY A 13 0.24 4.30 -5.84
N LEU A 14 1.52 4.43 -5.51
CA LEU A 14 2.04 5.64 -4.86
C LEU A 14 1.97 6.88 -5.75
N LYS A 15 2.17 6.73 -7.08
CA LYS A 15 2.00 7.83 -8.02
C LYS A 15 0.54 8.28 -8.13
N LEU A 16 -0.42 7.34 -8.05
CA LEU A 16 -1.85 7.67 -7.98
C LEU A 16 -2.18 8.46 -6.71
N PHE A 17 -1.61 8.07 -5.55
CA PHE A 17 -1.76 8.82 -4.31
C PHE A 17 -1.23 10.25 -4.44
N GLN A 18 -0.04 10.40 -5.01
CA GLN A 18 0.54 11.73 -5.26
C GLN A 18 -0.30 12.57 -6.22
N ALA A 19 -0.87 11.97 -7.27
CA ALA A 19 -1.76 12.66 -8.19
C ALA A 19 -3.05 13.11 -7.51
N TYR A 20 -3.67 12.22 -6.74
CA TYR A 20 -4.87 12.50 -5.94
C TYR A 20 -4.69 13.68 -4.98
N HIS A 21 -3.60 13.69 -4.22
CA HIS A 21 -3.32 14.76 -3.26
C HIS A 21 -2.97 16.08 -3.96
N ARG A 22 -2.20 16.01 -5.05
CA ARG A 22 -1.85 17.20 -5.83
C ARG A 22 -3.08 17.89 -6.43
N ASP A 23 -4.03 17.13 -6.93
CA ASP A 23 -5.28 17.67 -7.50
C ASP A 23 -6.14 18.40 -6.46
N ARG A 24 -5.85 18.19 -5.18
CA ARG A 24 -6.50 18.83 -4.03
C ARG A 24 -5.67 19.94 -3.39
N ASP A 25 -4.55 20.31 -4.01
CA ASP A 25 -3.58 21.25 -3.46
C ASP A 25 -3.06 20.84 -2.06
N GLU A 26 -3.04 19.51 -1.77
CA GLU A 26 -2.57 18.97 -0.51
C GLU A 26 -1.09 18.58 -0.59
N VAL A 27 -0.30 19.12 0.34
CA VAL A 27 1.11 18.72 0.51
C VAL A 27 1.17 17.57 1.53
N ARG A 28 1.21 16.34 1.01
CA ARG A 28 1.31 15.13 1.84
C ARG A 28 2.61 14.40 1.49
N ASP A 29 3.57 14.51 2.38
CA ASP A 29 4.95 14.09 2.16
C ASP A 29 5.38 12.90 3.06
N VAL A 30 4.45 12.35 3.84
CA VAL A 30 4.71 11.22 4.73
C VAL A 30 3.98 9.97 4.24
N ILE A 31 4.70 8.84 4.12
CA ILE A 31 4.13 7.51 3.90
C ILE A 31 4.45 6.61 5.10
N LEU A 32 3.43 5.93 5.61
CA LEU A 32 3.58 4.98 6.71
C LEU A 32 3.76 3.57 6.16
N ILE A 33 4.75 2.82 6.65
CA ILE A 33 5.01 1.44 6.21
C ILE A 33 5.35 0.59 7.43
N PRO A 34 4.61 -0.51 7.69
CA PRO A 34 4.95 -1.43 8.77
C PRO A 34 6.36 -1.99 8.61
N SER A 35 7.09 -2.13 9.71
CA SER A 35 8.43 -2.73 9.73
C SER A 35 8.44 -4.19 9.23
N SER A 36 7.29 -4.86 9.28
CA SER A 36 7.05 -6.21 8.75
C SER A 36 6.71 -6.25 7.26
N ALA A 37 6.59 -5.09 6.57
CA ALA A 37 6.27 -5.03 5.16
C ALA A 37 7.41 -5.60 4.30
N HIS A 38 7.08 -6.00 3.08
CA HIS A 38 8.08 -6.44 2.12
C HIS A 38 9.09 -5.32 1.81
N GLY A 39 10.36 -5.67 1.66
CA GLY A 39 11.43 -4.69 1.43
C GLY A 39 11.23 -3.80 0.19
N THR A 40 10.50 -4.29 -0.83
CA THR A 40 10.15 -3.48 -2.01
C THR A 40 9.26 -2.30 -1.68
N ASN A 41 8.42 -2.36 -0.65
CA ASN A 41 7.56 -1.25 -0.26
C ASN A 41 8.40 -0.02 0.12
N PHE A 42 9.48 -0.21 0.87
CA PHE A 42 10.42 0.86 1.25
C PHE A 42 11.19 1.40 0.05
N ALA A 43 11.70 0.51 -0.81
CA ALA A 43 12.41 0.88 -2.02
C ALA A 43 11.51 1.69 -2.96
N THR A 44 10.29 1.24 -3.19
CA THR A 44 9.30 1.89 -4.05
C THR A 44 8.87 3.25 -3.49
N ALA A 45 8.65 3.36 -2.18
CA ALA A 45 8.35 4.64 -1.53
C ALA A 45 9.50 5.64 -1.71
N THR A 46 10.75 5.17 -1.59
CA THR A 46 11.93 5.98 -1.86
C THR A 46 11.96 6.46 -3.33
N MET A 47 11.72 5.56 -4.28
CA MET A 47 11.65 5.90 -5.71
C MET A 47 10.51 6.87 -6.03
N ALA A 48 9.38 6.75 -5.33
CA ALA A 48 8.27 7.68 -5.46
C ALA A 48 8.58 9.09 -4.93
N GLY A 49 9.64 9.24 -4.14
CA GLY A 49 10.10 10.53 -3.62
C GLY A 49 9.79 10.76 -2.13
N PHE A 50 9.33 9.74 -1.39
CA PHE A 50 9.16 9.83 0.06
C PHE A 50 10.51 9.69 0.77
N THR A 51 11.46 10.58 0.45
CA THR A 51 12.81 10.55 1.00
C THR A 51 13.47 11.93 1.00
N GLY A 52 14.42 12.15 1.89
CA GLY A 52 15.23 13.34 1.97
C GLY A 52 14.43 14.60 2.30
N LYS A 53 14.66 15.68 1.55
CA LYS A 53 13.97 16.97 1.76
C LYS A 53 12.54 16.99 1.21
N LYS A 54 12.14 16.00 0.39
CA LYS A 54 10.85 15.98 -0.35
C LYS A 54 9.82 15.07 0.28
N GLY A 55 10.20 14.28 1.27
CA GLY A 55 9.27 13.35 1.90
C GLY A 55 9.95 12.46 2.94
N LYS A 56 9.14 11.69 3.65
CA LYS A 56 9.57 10.83 4.74
C LYS A 56 8.82 9.50 4.72
N ILE A 57 9.57 8.41 4.85
CA ILE A 57 9.03 7.10 5.21
C ILE A 57 9.05 6.99 6.73
N VAL A 58 7.91 6.71 7.32
CA VAL A 58 7.77 6.43 8.75
C VAL A 58 7.48 4.96 8.95
N TYR A 59 8.33 4.29 9.69
CA TYR A 59 8.18 2.88 10.01
C TYR A 59 7.14 2.73 11.11
N LEU A 60 6.11 1.92 10.87
CA LEU A 60 5.19 1.51 11.93
C LEU A 60 5.76 0.28 12.62
N ASP A 61 5.80 0.31 13.93
CA ASP A 61 6.19 -0.86 14.72
C ASP A 61 5.16 -1.98 14.55
N ALA A 62 5.66 -3.20 14.56
CA ALA A 62 4.87 -4.42 14.48
C ALA A 62 5.13 -5.31 15.69
N ASP A 63 4.15 -6.15 16.02
CA ASP A 63 4.29 -7.19 17.03
C ASP A 63 5.14 -8.38 16.53
N THR A 64 5.28 -9.41 17.36
CA THR A 64 6.05 -10.61 17.02
C THR A 64 5.46 -11.42 15.86
N GLU A 65 4.21 -11.22 15.52
CA GLU A 65 3.53 -11.82 14.37
C GLU A 65 3.58 -10.91 13.13
N GLY A 66 4.13 -9.71 13.27
CA GLY A 66 4.24 -8.73 12.20
C GLY A 66 2.98 -7.90 11.97
N ARG A 67 2.02 -7.89 12.92
CA ARG A 67 0.85 -7.01 12.88
C ARG A 67 1.21 -5.61 13.36
N VAL A 68 0.57 -4.61 12.79
CA VAL A 68 0.78 -3.21 13.16
C VAL A 68 0.40 -2.95 14.62
N LEU A 69 1.28 -2.30 15.37
CA LEU A 69 0.97 -1.82 16.71
C LEU A 69 0.10 -0.56 16.62
N ASN A 70 -1.18 -0.69 16.95
CA ASN A 70 -2.15 0.39 16.85
C ASN A 70 -1.77 1.64 17.66
N GLU A 71 -1.14 1.47 18.82
CA GLU A 71 -0.66 2.58 19.64
C GLU A 71 0.45 3.40 18.95
N HIS A 72 1.32 2.72 18.16
CA HIS A 72 2.33 3.43 17.40
C HIS A 72 1.71 4.15 16.19
N LEU A 73 0.73 3.54 15.53
CA LEU A 73 -0.04 4.21 14.48
C LEU A 73 -0.70 5.48 15.01
N ASP A 74 -1.32 5.43 16.18
CA ASP A 74 -1.99 6.60 16.79
C ASP A 74 -0.98 7.73 17.05
N ARG A 75 0.19 7.43 17.61
CA ARG A 75 1.28 8.42 17.77
C ARG A 75 1.74 9.02 16.45
N CYS A 76 1.87 8.20 15.39
CA CYS A 76 2.24 8.70 14.07
C CYS A 76 1.15 9.61 13.49
N ILE A 77 -0.12 9.30 13.72
CA ILE A 77 -1.24 10.14 13.30
C ILE A 77 -1.22 11.48 14.04
N GLU A 78 -0.97 11.48 15.34
CA GLU A 78 -0.82 12.71 16.14
C GLU A 78 0.35 13.56 15.65
N GLU A 79 1.51 12.95 15.32
CA GLU A 79 2.72 13.66 14.91
C GLU A 79 2.61 14.22 13.49
N TYR A 80 2.10 13.42 12.54
CA TYR A 80 2.14 13.76 11.11
C TYR A 80 0.81 14.24 10.53
N GLY A 81 -0.30 13.81 11.07
CA GLY A 81 -1.65 14.30 10.75
C GLY A 81 -1.92 14.42 9.24
N ASN A 82 -2.22 15.63 8.80
CA ASN A 82 -2.53 15.97 7.41
C ASN A 82 -1.33 15.87 6.44
N ARG A 83 -0.12 15.59 6.93
CA ARG A 83 1.04 15.29 6.09
C ARG A 83 1.08 13.85 5.61
N ILE A 84 0.27 12.97 6.20
CA ILE A 84 0.21 11.57 5.81
C ILE A 84 -0.43 11.44 4.43
N ALA A 85 0.35 11.02 3.44
CA ALA A 85 -0.16 10.68 2.10
C ALA A 85 -0.92 9.36 2.12
N GLY A 86 -0.49 8.43 2.95
CA GLY A 86 -1.14 7.14 3.11
C GLY A 86 -0.30 6.13 3.88
N VAL A 87 -0.80 4.90 3.89
CA VAL A 87 -0.13 3.73 4.46
C VAL A 87 0.04 2.66 3.37
N MET A 88 1.16 1.94 3.40
CA MET A 88 1.39 0.74 2.58
C MET A 88 1.46 -0.49 3.48
N ILE A 89 0.57 -1.44 3.28
CA ILE A 89 0.49 -2.66 4.10
C ILE A 89 0.50 -3.89 3.19
N THR A 90 1.43 -4.82 3.43
CA THR A 90 1.40 -6.16 2.83
C THR A 90 0.40 -7.02 3.60
N ASN A 91 -0.66 -7.51 2.93
CA ASN A 91 -1.69 -8.30 3.62
C ASN A 91 -2.19 -9.48 2.77
N PRO A 92 -2.06 -10.74 3.27
CA PRO A 92 -1.32 -11.15 4.47
C PRO A 92 0.15 -10.71 4.45
N ASN A 93 0.75 -10.51 5.63
CA ASN A 93 2.13 -10.04 5.72
C ASN A 93 3.17 -11.09 5.25
N THR A 94 4.45 -10.74 5.25
CA THR A 94 5.52 -11.63 4.79
C THR A 94 5.69 -12.89 5.64
N SER A 95 5.17 -12.91 6.85
CA SER A 95 5.11 -14.09 7.74
C SER A 95 3.87 -14.96 7.51
N GLY A 96 2.99 -14.58 6.57
CA GLY A 96 1.75 -15.30 6.26
C GLY A 96 0.59 -14.98 7.21
N ILE A 97 0.72 -13.96 8.04
CA ILE A 97 -0.30 -13.56 9.01
C ILE A 97 -1.21 -12.47 8.42
N PHE A 98 -2.51 -12.67 8.54
CA PHE A 98 -3.49 -11.67 8.14
C PHE A 98 -3.57 -10.52 9.16
N GLU A 99 -3.54 -9.28 8.69
CA GLU A 99 -3.72 -8.09 9.52
C GLU A 99 -5.20 -7.93 9.89
N THR A 100 -5.57 -8.38 11.06
CA THR A 100 -6.96 -8.38 11.52
C THR A 100 -7.47 -6.97 11.85
N SER A 101 -6.57 -6.03 12.17
CA SER A 101 -6.91 -4.64 12.41
C SER A 101 -6.89 -3.77 11.14
N PHE A 102 -6.75 -4.37 9.95
CA PHE A 102 -6.62 -3.64 8.68
C PHE A 102 -7.72 -2.58 8.48
N LYS A 103 -8.99 -2.96 8.71
CA LYS A 103 -10.12 -2.03 8.58
C LYS A 103 -9.99 -0.85 9.54
N GLN A 104 -9.60 -1.09 10.80
CA GLN A 104 -9.39 -0.04 11.79
C GLN A 104 -8.24 0.89 11.38
N ILE A 105 -7.14 0.34 10.87
CA ILE A 105 -6.02 1.12 10.35
C ILE A 105 -6.49 1.98 9.17
N ALA A 106 -7.22 1.39 8.23
CA ALA A 106 -7.76 2.11 7.07
C ALA A 106 -8.64 3.28 7.49
N ASP A 107 -9.57 3.07 8.42
CA ASP A 107 -10.45 4.13 8.91
C ASP A 107 -9.68 5.28 9.58
N LYS A 108 -8.68 4.97 10.38
CA LYS A 108 -7.80 5.97 11.00
C LYS A 108 -7.03 6.79 9.96
N ILE A 109 -6.47 6.13 8.94
CA ILE A 109 -5.75 6.81 7.86
C ILE A 109 -6.68 7.67 7.03
N HIS A 110 -7.86 7.17 6.66
CA HIS A 110 -8.86 7.95 5.93
C HIS A 110 -9.33 9.17 6.74
N ALA A 111 -9.43 9.07 8.06
CA ALA A 111 -9.77 10.21 8.92
C ALA A 111 -8.74 11.34 8.86
N THR A 112 -7.48 11.06 8.54
CA THR A 112 -6.45 12.08 8.26
C THR A 112 -6.53 12.65 6.85
N GLY A 113 -7.33 12.05 5.96
CA GLY A 113 -7.35 12.32 4.52
C GLY A 113 -6.29 11.54 3.73
N GLY A 114 -5.53 10.67 4.38
CA GLY A 114 -4.58 9.75 3.75
C GLY A 114 -5.27 8.60 3.01
N LEU A 115 -4.51 7.85 2.25
CA LEU A 115 -4.98 6.75 1.41
C LEU A 115 -4.37 5.41 1.85
N VAL A 116 -5.02 4.30 1.50
CA VAL A 116 -4.63 2.96 1.92
C VAL A 116 -4.20 2.14 0.71
N TYR A 117 -2.92 1.79 0.68
CA TYR A 117 -2.35 0.88 -0.30
C TYR A 117 -2.18 -0.51 0.30
N MET A 118 -2.70 -1.53 -0.36
CA MET A 118 -2.44 -2.92 -0.01
C MET A 118 -1.46 -3.56 -1.00
N ASP A 119 -0.37 -4.08 -0.49
CA ASP A 119 0.48 -4.99 -1.23
C ASP A 119 -0.20 -6.37 -1.25
N GLY A 120 -0.72 -6.74 -2.41
CA GLY A 120 -1.47 -7.95 -2.66
C GLY A 120 -0.60 -9.11 -3.16
N ALA A 121 0.71 -9.10 -2.90
CA ALA A 121 1.61 -10.17 -3.32
C ALA A 121 1.19 -11.56 -2.77
N ASN A 122 0.56 -11.58 -1.60
CA ASN A 122 0.07 -12.79 -0.93
C ASN A 122 -1.45 -12.98 -1.05
N MET A 123 -2.09 -12.34 -2.02
CA MET A 123 -3.55 -12.35 -2.20
C MET A 123 -4.13 -13.76 -2.44
N ASN A 124 -3.33 -14.70 -2.93
CA ASN A 124 -3.76 -16.10 -3.10
C ASN A 124 -4.32 -16.72 -1.81
N ALA A 125 -3.90 -16.26 -0.65
CA ALA A 125 -4.39 -16.75 0.65
C ALA A 125 -5.79 -16.21 1.01
N ILE A 126 -6.22 -15.10 0.42
CA ILE A 126 -7.46 -14.37 0.79
C ILE A 126 -8.43 -14.19 -0.39
N ALA A 127 -8.05 -14.61 -1.59
CA ALA A 127 -8.88 -14.49 -2.77
C ALA A 127 -10.23 -15.23 -2.60
N GLY A 128 -11.32 -14.51 -2.83
CA GLY A 128 -12.67 -15.04 -2.65
C GLY A 128 -13.20 -15.03 -1.20
N TRP A 129 -12.38 -14.65 -0.22
CA TRP A 129 -12.75 -14.61 1.20
C TRP A 129 -12.85 -13.19 1.75
N VAL A 130 -12.11 -12.25 1.18
CA VAL A 130 -11.99 -10.89 1.70
C VAL A 130 -12.44 -9.88 0.66
N ASP A 131 -13.36 -8.99 1.05
CA ASP A 131 -13.75 -7.83 0.27
C ASP A 131 -12.79 -6.65 0.58
N LEU A 132 -11.92 -6.33 -0.37
CA LEU A 132 -10.93 -5.27 -0.23
C LEU A 132 -11.57 -3.88 -0.16
N GLY A 133 -12.69 -3.67 -0.84
CA GLY A 133 -13.44 -2.41 -0.76
C GLY A 133 -14.00 -2.19 0.64
N ALA A 134 -14.60 -3.24 1.23
CA ALA A 134 -15.12 -3.20 2.60
C ALA A 134 -14.00 -2.99 3.64
N LEU A 135 -12.78 -3.46 3.37
CA LEU A 135 -11.61 -3.18 4.20
C LEU A 135 -11.11 -1.74 4.08
N GLY A 136 -11.52 -0.98 3.07
CA GLY A 136 -11.08 0.39 2.86
C GLY A 136 -9.79 0.52 2.03
N VAL A 137 -9.48 -0.46 1.18
CA VAL A 137 -8.31 -0.39 0.28
C VAL A 137 -8.59 0.61 -0.85
N ASP A 138 -7.68 1.57 -1.04
CA ASP A 138 -7.76 2.55 -2.13
C ASP A 138 -7.01 2.11 -3.39
N ALA A 139 -5.88 1.44 -3.21
CA ALA A 139 -5.14 0.83 -4.30
C ALA A 139 -4.53 -0.49 -3.85
N VAL A 140 -4.50 -1.45 -4.74
CA VAL A 140 -3.88 -2.76 -4.52
C VAL A 140 -3.18 -3.21 -5.79
N HIS A 141 -1.98 -3.76 -5.66
CA HIS A 141 -1.44 -4.56 -6.74
C HIS A 141 -1.62 -6.06 -6.45
N ASN A 142 -1.75 -6.83 -7.50
CA ASN A 142 -1.77 -8.29 -7.42
C ASN A 142 -0.75 -8.88 -8.39
N ASN A 143 0.12 -9.73 -7.90
CA ASN A 143 1.11 -10.41 -8.71
C ASN A 143 0.45 -11.56 -9.50
N LEU A 144 0.39 -11.45 -10.82
CA LEU A 144 -0.20 -12.48 -11.67
C LEU A 144 0.59 -13.79 -11.61
N HIS A 145 1.89 -13.72 -11.38
CA HIS A 145 2.79 -14.86 -11.24
C HIS A 145 2.77 -15.51 -9.84
N LYS A 146 1.94 -15.03 -8.91
CA LYS A 146 1.74 -15.63 -7.58
C LYS A 146 0.31 -16.14 -7.40
N THR A 147 -0.66 -15.25 -7.42
CA THR A 147 -2.08 -15.57 -7.21
C THR A 147 -2.70 -16.26 -8.42
N TRP A 148 -2.27 -15.87 -9.63
CA TRP A 148 -2.80 -16.38 -10.89
C TRP A 148 -1.81 -17.37 -11.53
N THR A 149 -2.20 -17.98 -12.63
CA THR A 149 -1.46 -19.09 -13.24
C THR A 149 -0.41 -18.66 -14.25
N ILE A 150 0.16 -17.47 -14.13
CA ILE A 150 1.25 -17.04 -14.99
C ILE A 150 2.55 -17.72 -14.55
N PRO A 151 3.17 -18.58 -15.40
CA PRO A 151 4.30 -19.41 -14.99
C PRO A 151 5.66 -18.71 -15.12
N HIS A 152 5.74 -17.38 -15.12
CA HIS A 152 6.98 -16.62 -15.35
C HIS A 152 7.67 -16.96 -16.69
N GLY A 153 6.91 -17.29 -17.74
CA GLY A 153 7.48 -17.74 -19.02
C GLY A 153 8.39 -18.95 -18.87
N GLY A 154 8.16 -19.76 -17.83
CA GLY A 154 9.07 -20.86 -17.44
C GLY A 154 10.19 -20.44 -16.50
N GLY A 155 10.14 -19.22 -15.92
CA GLY A 155 11.12 -18.78 -14.92
C GLY A 155 11.70 -17.39 -15.14
N GLY A 156 10.91 -16.36 -15.27
CA GLY A 156 11.43 -14.99 -15.42
C GLY A 156 10.34 -13.93 -15.41
N PRO A 157 9.66 -13.71 -16.53
CA PRO A 157 8.71 -12.62 -16.63
C PRO A 157 7.56 -12.77 -15.63
N GLY A 158 7.26 -11.67 -14.97
CA GLY A 158 6.09 -11.53 -14.10
C GLY A 158 5.19 -10.44 -14.63
N ASP A 159 4.11 -10.20 -13.94
CA ASP A 159 3.20 -9.11 -14.23
C ASP A 159 2.45 -8.71 -12.96
N ALA A 160 1.84 -7.54 -12.98
CA ALA A 160 0.98 -7.08 -11.89
C ALA A 160 -0.25 -6.37 -12.45
N ILE A 161 -1.37 -6.54 -11.77
CA ILE A 161 -2.57 -5.72 -11.99
C ILE A 161 -2.64 -4.72 -10.82
N VAL A 162 -2.89 -3.47 -11.12
CA VAL A 162 -3.24 -2.46 -10.12
C VAL A 162 -4.73 -2.15 -10.24
N ALA A 163 -5.46 -2.46 -9.18
CA ALA A 163 -6.86 -2.09 -9.01
C ALA A 163 -6.98 -0.94 -8.00
N VAL A 164 -7.98 -0.09 -8.19
CA VAL A 164 -8.17 1.10 -7.37
C VAL A 164 -9.63 1.30 -6.97
N SER A 165 -9.85 2.01 -5.86
CA SER A 165 -11.16 2.50 -5.47
C SER A 165 -11.64 3.60 -6.43
N GLU A 166 -12.92 3.88 -6.44
CA GLU A 166 -13.55 4.87 -7.32
C GLU A 166 -12.86 6.24 -7.23
N ARG A 167 -12.42 6.65 -6.04
CA ARG A 167 -11.75 7.94 -5.82
C ARG A 167 -10.44 8.10 -6.59
N LEU A 168 -9.76 7.01 -6.95
CA LEU A 168 -8.51 7.04 -7.70
C LEU A 168 -8.68 6.79 -9.20
N THR A 169 -9.87 6.40 -9.64
CA THR A 169 -10.17 6.13 -11.06
C THR A 169 -9.79 7.30 -12.00
N PRO A 170 -10.03 8.58 -11.65
CA PRO A 170 -9.67 9.70 -12.53
C PRO A 170 -8.16 9.86 -12.77
N TYR A 171 -7.32 9.25 -11.94
CA TYR A 171 -5.86 9.37 -11.98
C TYR A 171 -5.18 8.18 -12.66
N LEU A 172 -5.95 7.18 -13.10
CA LEU A 172 -5.39 6.05 -13.84
C LEU A 172 -4.77 6.52 -15.16
N PRO A 173 -3.63 5.93 -15.57
CA PRO A 173 -3.07 6.22 -16.87
C PRO A 173 -4.05 5.80 -17.95
N GLY A 174 -4.21 6.69 -18.97
CA GLY A 174 -5.02 6.47 -20.16
C GLY A 174 -4.39 5.55 -21.19
#